data_1243bd286619e931a75ad5de11d0d90c
#
_entry.id   1243bd286619e931a75ad5de11d0d90c
#
_cell.length_a   1.000
_cell.length_b   1.000
_cell.length_c   1.000
_cell.angle_alpha   90.00
_cell.angle_beta   90.00
_cell.angle_gamma   90.00
#
_symmetry.space_group_name_H-M   'P 1'
#
loop_
_entity.id
_entity.type
_entity.pdbx_description
1 polymer ?
#
loop_
_entity_poly.entity_id
_entity_poly.type
_entity_poly.pdbx_seq_one_letter_code
_entity_poly.pdbx_strand_id
1 'polypeptide(L)'
;IPFWQNLPIPKYYSLGPGDEIIISLWGETNTYDSKVINRDGQIYVDNIGILNLGGKTVDDAKKYVLSKYSRVYSTLLGVNPKSFIDITLGELKSVNVHFVGFVNIPGVHMIHPFSNVITGLTQAGGINNKGSLRDIQVIRKSQKIGIVDLYNYIFMGKTIGDVRLMDQDIIYIPARK
;
A
#
# COMPACT_ATOMS: atom_id res chain seq x y z
N ILE A 1 -9.19 15.19 10.00
CA ILE A 1 -8.53 14.52 8.87
C ILE A 1 -7.31 13.82 9.44
N PRO A 2 -7.19 12.48 9.32
CA PRO A 2 -6.03 11.77 9.82
C PRO A 2 -4.75 12.32 9.17
N PHE A 3 -3.71 12.56 9.97
CA PHE A 3 -2.46 13.18 9.51
C PHE A 3 -1.76 12.39 8.36
N TRP A 4 -2.05 11.10 8.24
CA TRP A 4 -1.47 10.24 7.20
C TRP A 4 -2.04 10.43 5.80
N GLN A 5 -3.15 11.18 5.63
CA GLN A 5 -3.70 11.44 4.30
C GLN A 5 -2.78 12.28 3.40
N ASN A 6 -1.81 12.97 4.01
CA ASN A 6 -0.83 13.79 3.31
C ASN A 6 0.57 13.16 3.23
N LEU A 7 0.73 11.91 3.64
CA LEU A 7 2.02 11.25 3.53
C LEU A 7 2.34 10.93 2.07
N PRO A 8 3.60 11.15 1.63
CA PRO A 8 4.02 10.75 0.30
C PRO A 8 3.88 9.23 0.14
N ILE A 9 3.41 8.81 -1.03
CA ILE A 9 3.24 7.40 -1.34
C ILE A 9 4.61 6.75 -1.44
N PRO A 10 4.87 5.66 -0.70
CA PRO A 10 6.13 4.94 -0.84
C PRO A 10 6.29 4.40 -2.26
N LYS A 11 7.51 4.46 -2.81
CA LYS A 11 7.80 3.97 -4.17
C LYS A 11 7.48 2.49 -4.38
N TYR A 12 7.53 1.70 -3.31
CA TYR A 12 7.22 0.27 -3.33
C TYR A 12 5.73 -0.02 -3.20
N TYR A 13 4.88 1.00 -3.02
CA TYR A 13 3.44 0.77 -2.87
C TYR A 13 2.86 0.13 -4.12
N SER A 14 2.26 -1.05 -3.94
CA SER A 14 1.60 -1.80 -4.99
C SER A 14 0.09 -1.55 -4.93
N LEU A 15 -0.46 -1.07 -6.02
CA LEU A 15 -1.89 -0.80 -6.17
C LEU A 15 -2.69 -2.09 -6.02
N GLY A 16 -3.85 -2.00 -5.40
CA GLY A 16 -4.72 -3.15 -5.19
C GLY A 16 -6.20 -2.81 -5.10
N PRO A 17 -7.05 -3.84 -5.02
CA PRO A 17 -8.49 -3.68 -4.89
C PRO A 17 -8.87 -2.79 -3.71
N GLY A 18 -9.75 -1.82 -3.97
CA GLY A 18 -10.21 -0.85 -2.99
C GLY A 18 -9.45 0.47 -2.98
N ASP A 19 -8.28 0.55 -3.62
CA ASP A 19 -7.56 1.82 -3.80
C ASP A 19 -8.31 2.70 -4.82
N GLU A 20 -8.44 3.97 -4.51
CA GLU A 20 -9.01 4.96 -5.42
C GLU A 20 -7.92 5.57 -6.29
N ILE A 21 -8.12 5.53 -7.60
CA ILE A 21 -7.23 6.12 -8.60
C ILE A 21 -7.90 7.34 -9.21
N ILE A 22 -7.18 8.45 -9.23
CA ILE A 22 -7.59 9.68 -9.88
C ILE A 22 -6.68 9.89 -11.10
N ILE A 23 -7.29 9.94 -12.29
CA ILE A 23 -6.59 10.20 -13.55
C ILE A 23 -7.04 11.56 -14.06
N SER A 24 -6.08 12.47 -14.16
CA SER A 24 -6.30 13.84 -14.65
C SER A 24 -5.60 14.04 -15.99
N LEU A 25 -6.33 14.48 -16.98
CA LEU A 25 -5.84 14.90 -18.29
C LEU A 25 -6.15 16.37 -18.45
N TRP A 26 -5.17 17.17 -18.87
CA TRP A 26 -5.34 18.60 -19.08
C TRP A 26 -4.52 19.11 -20.27
N GLY A 27 -4.84 20.28 -20.73
CA GLY A 27 -4.27 20.92 -21.92
C GLY A 27 -5.32 21.09 -23.01
N GLU A 28 -5.10 20.59 -24.20
CA GLU A 28 -6.11 20.64 -25.27
C GLU A 28 -7.34 19.79 -24.97
N THR A 29 -7.15 18.69 -24.23
CA THR A 29 -8.25 17.84 -23.76
C THR A 29 -8.21 17.80 -22.23
N ASN A 30 -9.37 17.95 -21.61
CA ASN A 30 -9.50 17.92 -20.16
C ASN A 30 -10.46 16.81 -19.75
N THR A 31 -9.98 15.87 -18.95
CA THR A 31 -10.78 14.83 -18.31
C THR A 31 -10.35 14.63 -16.87
N TYR A 32 -11.28 14.19 -16.04
CA TYR A 32 -11.04 13.85 -14.65
C TYR A 32 -11.84 12.60 -14.32
N ASP A 33 -11.14 11.52 -14.03
CA ASP A 33 -11.74 10.24 -13.68
C ASP A 33 -11.25 9.78 -12.30
N SER A 34 -12.20 9.57 -11.40
CA SER A 34 -11.96 8.96 -10.09
C SER A 34 -12.61 7.58 -10.08
N LYS A 35 -11.81 6.54 -9.91
CA LYS A 35 -12.25 5.14 -9.98
C LYS A 35 -11.63 4.32 -8.87
N VAL A 36 -12.39 3.40 -8.30
CA VAL A 36 -11.92 2.43 -7.31
C VAL A 36 -11.51 1.14 -8.02
N ILE A 37 -10.32 0.64 -7.73
CA ILE A 37 -9.85 -0.63 -8.26
C ILE A 37 -10.75 -1.77 -7.74
N ASN A 38 -11.28 -2.56 -8.67
CA ASN A 38 -12.14 -3.67 -8.36
C ASN A 38 -11.36 -4.92 -7.86
N ARG A 39 -12.08 -5.99 -7.55
CA ARG A 39 -11.47 -7.25 -7.03
C ARG A 39 -10.49 -7.90 -8.00
N ASP A 40 -10.64 -7.65 -9.30
CA ASP A 40 -9.76 -8.18 -10.35
C ASP A 40 -8.55 -7.27 -10.61
N GLY A 41 -8.37 -6.22 -9.82
CA GLY A 41 -7.28 -5.27 -9.98
C GLY A 41 -7.49 -4.28 -11.13
N GLN A 42 -8.73 -4.05 -11.55
CA GLN A 42 -9.07 -3.29 -12.75
C GLN A 42 -9.90 -2.06 -12.42
N ILE A 43 -9.80 -1.05 -13.29
CA ILE A 43 -10.77 0.04 -13.41
C ILE A 43 -11.29 0.11 -14.84
N TYR A 44 -12.48 0.66 -15.01
CA TYR A 44 -13.05 0.97 -16.32
C TYR A 44 -13.11 2.49 -16.51
N VAL A 45 -12.57 2.97 -17.60
CA VAL A 45 -12.59 4.40 -17.98
C VAL A 45 -13.24 4.54 -19.35
N ASP A 46 -14.20 5.45 -19.45
CA ASP A 46 -14.90 5.74 -20.70
C ASP A 46 -13.91 6.12 -21.82
N ASN A 47 -14.14 5.63 -23.03
CA ASN A 47 -13.31 5.80 -24.21
C ASN A 47 -11.93 5.15 -24.16
N ILE A 48 -11.44 4.72 -22.99
CA ILE A 48 -10.14 4.04 -22.83
C ILE A 48 -10.34 2.53 -22.68
N GLY A 49 -11.36 2.12 -21.92
CA GLY A 49 -11.64 0.73 -21.61
C GLY A 49 -11.12 0.28 -20.27
N ILE A 50 -10.84 -1.01 -20.17
CA ILE A 50 -10.35 -1.64 -18.93
C ILE A 50 -8.85 -1.40 -18.76
N LEU A 51 -8.47 -0.91 -17.60
CA LEU A 51 -7.09 -0.73 -17.18
C LEU A 51 -6.75 -1.69 -16.04
N ASN A 52 -5.70 -2.50 -16.22
CA ASN A 52 -5.21 -3.45 -15.23
C ASN A 52 -4.14 -2.77 -14.37
N LEU A 53 -4.51 -2.35 -13.17
CA LEU A 53 -3.65 -1.58 -12.27
C LEU A 53 -3.16 -2.39 -11.07
N GLY A 54 -3.87 -3.44 -10.69
CA GLY A 54 -3.50 -4.29 -9.56
C GLY A 54 -2.10 -4.86 -9.68
N GLY A 55 -1.33 -4.78 -8.60
CA GLY A 55 0.05 -5.25 -8.54
C GLY A 55 1.09 -4.27 -9.13
N LYS A 56 0.68 -3.18 -9.76
CA LYS A 56 1.60 -2.16 -10.26
C LYS A 56 1.97 -1.16 -9.16
N THR A 57 3.21 -0.67 -9.19
CA THR A 57 3.57 0.53 -8.44
C THR A 57 2.90 1.75 -9.07
N VAL A 58 2.85 2.87 -8.34
CA VAL A 58 2.28 4.12 -8.91
C VAL A 58 3.05 4.57 -10.16
N ASP A 59 4.39 4.46 -10.14
CA ASP A 59 5.21 4.85 -11.29
C ASP A 59 4.95 3.95 -12.51
N ASP A 60 4.83 2.64 -12.32
CA ASP A 60 4.49 1.71 -13.39
C ASP A 60 3.07 1.93 -13.91
N ALA A 61 2.14 2.25 -13.02
CA ALA A 61 0.77 2.60 -13.39
C ALA A 61 0.72 3.88 -14.22
N LYS A 62 1.50 4.90 -13.88
CA LYS A 62 1.61 6.14 -14.69
C LYS A 62 2.05 5.85 -16.12
N LYS A 63 3.11 5.06 -16.28
CA LYS A 63 3.61 4.65 -17.61
C LYS A 63 2.57 3.86 -18.39
N TYR A 64 1.93 2.91 -17.73
CA TYR A 64 0.90 2.07 -18.34
C TYR A 64 -0.31 2.88 -18.79
N VAL A 65 -0.82 3.76 -17.93
CA VAL A 65 -1.97 4.62 -18.24
C VAL A 65 -1.63 5.59 -19.38
N LEU A 66 -0.44 6.23 -19.32
CA LEU A 66 0.02 7.09 -20.41
C LEU A 66 0.01 6.35 -21.76
N SER A 67 0.49 5.10 -21.81
CA SER A 67 0.51 4.30 -23.03
C SER A 67 -0.89 4.00 -23.56
N LYS A 68 -1.86 3.79 -22.68
CA LYS A 68 -3.26 3.52 -23.06
C LYS A 68 -3.98 4.78 -23.52
N TYR A 69 -3.82 5.87 -22.79
CA TYR A 69 -4.43 7.16 -23.14
C TYR A 69 -3.87 7.73 -24.44
N SER A 70 -2.57 7.55 -24.71
CA SER A 70 -1.92 8.03 -25.93
C SER A 70 -2.48 7.41 -27.21
N ARG A 71 -3.11 6.25 -27.13
CA ARG A 71 -3.79 5.61 -28.27
C ARG A 71 -5.07 6.34 -28.67
N VAL A 72 -5.69 7.04 -27.73
CA VAL A 72 -6.94 7.78 -27.94
C VAL A 72 -6.67 9.27 -28.07
N TYR A 73 -5.75 9.80 -27.24
CA TYR A 73 -5.42 11.22 -27.19
C TYR A 73 -3.99 11.45 -27.75
N SER A 74 -3.88 11.67 -29.04
CA SER A 74 -2.60 11.87 -29.72
C SER A 74 -1.84 13.13 -29.26
N THR A 75 -2.53 14.07 -28.63
CA THR A 75 -1.97 15.31 -28.06
C THR A 75 -1.04 15.05 -26.86
N LEU A 76 -1.04 13.84 -26.29
CA LEU A 76 -0.12 13.38 -25.26
C LEU A 76 1.26 12.99 -25.80
N LEU A 77 1.38 12.83 -27.13
CA LEU A 77 2.58 12.35 -27.81
C LEU A 77 3.43 13.50 -28.34
N GLY A 78 4.70 13.19 -28.59
CA GLY A 78 5.65 14.10 -29.28
C GLY A 78 6.59 14.82 -28.34
N VAL A 79 7.50 15.61 -28.93
CA VAL A 79 8.52 16.37 -28.19
C VAL A 79 7.90 17.55 -27.43
N ASN A 80 6.83 18.11 -27.99
CA ASN A 80 6.05 19.19 -27.37
C ASN A 80 4.59 18.77 -27.24
N PRO A 81 4.24 17.95 -26.22
CA PRO A 81 2.88 17.49 -26.04
C PRO A 81 1.97 18.68 -25.72
N LYS A 82 0.74 18.66 -26.26
CA LYS A 82 -0.27 19.68 -26.02
C LYS A 82 -1.26 19.33 -24.93
N SER A 83 -1.21 18.09 -24.46
CA SER A 83 -1.95 17.59 -23.31
C SER A 83 -1.03 16.85 -22.37
N PHE A 84 -1.41 16.81 -21.10
CA PHE A 84 -0.63 16.23 -20.02
C PHE A 84 -1.54 15.29 -19.21
N ILE A 85 -0.96 14.25 -18.64
CA ILE A 85 -1.68 13.29 -17.83
C ILE A 85 -0.94 13.07 -16.50
N ASP A 86 -1.69 12.94 -15.43
CA ASP A 86 -1.16 12.50 -14.15
C ASP A 86 -2.12 11.52 -13.46
N ILE A 87 -1.54 10.67 -12.62
CA ILE A 87 -2.25 9.73 -11.78
C ILE A 87 -1.92 10.02 -10.34
N THR A 88 -2.96 10.15 -9.53
CA THR A 88 -2.85 10.29 -8.09
C THR A 88 -3.70 9.23 -7.40
N LEU A 89 -3.35 8.92 -6.17
CA LEU A 89 -4.19 8.11 -5.29
C LEU A 89 -5.16 9.04 -4.55
N GLY A 90 -6.42 8.64 -4.52
CA GLY A 90 -7.42 9.23 -3.65
C GLY A 90 -7.45 8.52 -2.30
N GLU A 91 -8.57 7.89 -1.97
CA GLU A 91 -8.68 7.09 -0.76
C GLU A 91 -7.94 5.75 -0.91
N LEU A 92 -7.23 5.36 0.15
CA LEU A 92 -6.55 4.08 0.24
C LEU A 92 -7.33 3.15 1.16
N LYS A 93 -7.48 1.90 0.74
CA LYS A 93 -8.10 0.89 1.57
C LYS A 93 -7.19 0.51 2.73
N SER A 94 -7.73 0.60 3.96
CA SER A 94 -7.07 0.04 5.14
C SER A 94 -6.83 -1.45 4.97
N VAL A 95 -5.74 -1.97 5.53
CA VAL A 95 -5.44 -3.39 5.58
C VAL A 95 -5.81 -3.97 6.94
N ASN A 96 -6.36 -5.18 6.94
CA ASN A 96 -6.69 -5.91 8.15
C ASN A 96 -5.52 -6.82 8.50
N VAL A 97 -4.92 -6.61 9.66
CA VAL A 97 -3.81 -7.41 10.15
C VAL A 97 -4.20 -8.08 11.45
N HIS A 98 -3.89 -9.36 11.55
CA HIS A 98 -4.16 -10.17 12.72
C HIS A 98 -2.97 -10.15 13.66
N PHE A 99 -3.17 -9.67 14.89
CA PHE A 99 -2.14 -9.68 15.94
C PHE A 99 -2.47 -10.79 16.92
N VAL A 100 -1.56 -11.75 17.04
CA VAL A 100 -1.75 -12.95 17.85
C VAL A 100 -0.56 -13.23 18.76
N GLY A 101 -0.79 -13.97 19.84
CA GLY A 101 0.22 -14.27 20.84
C GLY A 101 0.30 -13.18 21.92
N PHE A 102 1.52 -12.85 22.34
CA PHE A 102 1.78 -11.97 23.48
C PHE A 102 1.80 -10.48 23.09
N VAL A 103 0.74 -10.02 22.47
CA VAL A 103 0.45 -8.61 22.19
C VAL A 103 -0.58 -8.08 23.20
N ASN A 104 -0.56 -6.77 23.48
CA ASN A 104 -1.47 -6.20 24.48
C ASN A 104 -2.93 -6.19 24.04
N ILE A 105 -3.19 -5.90 22.76
CA ILE A 105 -4.55 -5.90 22.19
C ILE A 105 -4.58 -6.88 21.00
N PRO A 106 -4.79 -8.19 21.28
CA PRO A 106 -4.86 -9.20 20.21
C PRO A 106 -6.12 -9.06 19.38
N GLY A 107 -6.10 -9.60 18.19
CA GLY A 107 -7.22 -9.61 17.28
C GLY A 107 -6.90 -8.96 15.93
N VAL A 108 -7.94 -8.65 15.18
CA VAL A 108 -7.83 -8.00 13.88
C VAL A 108 -7.85 -6.49 14.07
N HIS A 109 -6.84 -5.83 13.52
CA HIS A 109 -6.75 -4.37 13.51
C HIS A 109 -6.76 -3.85 12.08
N MET A 110 -7.59 -2.85 11.83
CA MET A 110 -7.52 -2.05 10.60
C MET A 110 -6.35 -1.09 10.73
N ILE A 111 -5.36 -1.24 9.88
CA ILE A 111 -4.16 -0.40 9.87
C ILE A 111 -4.01 0.32 8.53
N HIS A 112 -3.25 1.40 8.54
CA HIS A 112 -2.93 2.14 7.34
C HIS A 112 -2.14 1.26 6.34
N PRO A 113 -2.43 1.31 5.03
CA PRO A 113 -1.78 0.44 4.03
C PRO A 113 -0.26 0.65 3.90
N PHE A 114 0.29 1.77 4.40
CA PHE A 114 1.73 2.01 4.44
C PHE A 114 2.39 1.56 5.74
N SER A 115 1.64 0.93 6.64
CA SER A 115 2.16 0.49 7.94
C SER A 115 3.18 -0.64 7.78
N ASN A 116 4.21 -0.56 8.58
CA ASN A 116 5.15 -1.65 8.82
C ASN A 116 4.82 -2.36 10.14
N VAL A 117 5.62 -3.34 10.51
CA VAL A 117 5.41 -4.13 11.73
C VAL A 117 5.41 -3.25 12.98
N ILE A 118 6.29 -2.22 13.05
CA ILE A 118 6.39 -1.34 14.23
C ILE A 118 5.12 -0.52 14.39
N THR A 119 4.67 0.14 13.33
CA THR A 119 3.46 0.96 13.37
C THR A 119 2.22 0.13 13.66
N GLY A 120 2.13 -1.07 13.09
CA GLY A 120 1.06 -2.01 13.37
C GLY A 120 1.06 -2.46 14.84
N LEU A 121 2.21 -2.84 15.40
CA LEU A 121 2.34 -3.21 16.80
C LEU A 121 1.99 -2.06 17.75
N THR A 122 2.38 -0.84 17.40
CA THR A 122 2.01 0.35 18.20
C THR A 122 0.50 0.50 18.29
N GLN A 123 -0.20 0.31 17.18
CA GLN A 123 -1.67 0.35 17.13
C GLN A 123 -2.30 -0.78 17.94
N ALA A 124 -1.69 -1.97 17.97
CA ALA A 124 -2.12 -3.12 18.78
C ALA A 124 -1.71 -3.02 20.26
N GLY A 125 -1.30 -1.83 20.71
CA GLY A 125 -0.92 -1.57 22.11
C GLY A 125 0.46 -2.08 22.49
N GLY A 126 1.27 -2.51 21.53
CA GLY A 126 2.61 -3.04 21.78
C GLY A 126 2.63 -4.50 22.24
N ILE A 127 3.83 -4.97 22.53
CA ILE A 127 4.09 -6.34 23.02
C ILE A 127 3.95 -6.35 24.54
N ASN A 128 3.26 -7.35 25.07
CA ASN A 128 3.17 -7.48 26.51
C ASN A 128 4.49 -8.01 27.13
N ASN A 129 4.61 -7.89 28.45
CA ASN A 129 5.86 -8.21 29.18
C ASN A 129 6.33 -9.68 29.08
N LYS A 130 5.46 -10.59 28.64
CA LYS A 130 5.78 -12.01 28.40
C LYS A 130 6.13 -12.30 26.94
N GLY A 131 5.95 -11.34 26.05
CA GLY A 131 6.21 -11.50 24.61
C GLY A 131 7.68 -11.31 24.25
N SER A 132 8.11 -12.02 23.20
CA SER A 132 9.44 -11.89 22.65
C SER A 132 9.58 -10.61 21.81
N LEU A 133 10.60 -9.81 22.09
CA LEU A 133 10.98 -8.66 21.24
C LEU A 133 11.90 -9.09 20.06
N ARG A 134 12.42 -10.30 20.07
CA ARG A 134 13.42 -10.76 19.09
C ARG A 134 12.89 -11.74 18.05
N ASP A 135 11.69 -12.28 18.27
CA ASP A 135 11.12 -13.30 17.39
C ASP A 135 9.68 -12.93 17.00
N ILE A 136 9.51 -11.73 16.50
CA ILE A 136 8.20 -11.30 15.97
C ILE A 136 8.07 -11.85 14.55
N GLN A 137 7.10 -12.73 14.34
CA GLN A 137 6.94 -13.44 13.08
C GLN A 137 5.85 -12.81 12.24
N VAL A 138 6.15 -12.59 10.97
CA VAL A 138 5.16 -12.16 9.97
C VAL A 138 4.79 -13.37 9.12
N ILE A 139 3.51 -13.71 9.14
CA ILE A 139 2.95 -14.86 8.43
C ILE A 139 1.98 -14.37 7.37
N ARG A 140 2.20 -14.77 6.14
CA ARG A 140 1.38 -14.44 4.97
C ARG A 140 1.02 -15.71 4.23
N LYS A 141 -0.29 -15.90 3.96
CA LYS A 141 -0.78 -17.11 3.28
C LYS A 141 -0.22 -18.41 3.90
N SER A 142 -0.27 -18.49 5.23
CA SER A 142 0.23 -19.62 6.04
C SER A 142 1.75 -19.86 5.96
N GLN A 143 2.51 -18.94 5.40
CA GLN A 143 3.96 -19.03 5.34
C GLN A 143 4.61 -17.91 6.16
N LYS A 144 5.61 -18.26 6.94
CA LYS A 144 6.44 -17.27 7.63
C LYS A 144 7.34 -16.58 6.61
N ILE A 145 7.05 -15.28 6.35
CA ILE A 145 7.78 -14.47 5.37
C ILE A 145 8.91 -13.65 5.98
N GLY A 146 8.93 -13.51 7.30
CA GLY A 146 9.98 -12.76 7.97
C GLY A 146 9.93 -12.87 9.48
N ILE A 147 11.04 -12.53 10.10
CA ILE A 147 11.19 -12.37 11.55
C ILE A 147 11.71 -10.95 11.79
N VAL A 148 11.09 -10.27 12.74
CA VAL A 148 11.48 -8.92 13.14
C VAL A 148 12.08 -8.97 14.54
N ASP A 149 13.32 -8.48 14.67
CA ASP A 149 14.00 -8.28 15.94
C ASP A 149 13.86 -6.82 16.38
N LEU A 150 12.82 -6.54 17.16
CA LEU A 150 12.53 -5.21 17.67
C LEU A 150 13.55 -4.78 18.75
N TYR A 151 14.17 -5.73 19.44
CA TYR A 151 15.20 -5.44 20.44
C TYR A 151 16.42 -4.76 19.78
N ASN A 152 16.89 -5.30 18.66
CA ASN A 152 17.98 -4.70 17.90
C ASN A 152 17.64 -3.28 17.40
N TYR A 153 16.40 -3.08 17.02
CA TYR A 153 15.94 -1.73 16.62
C TYR A 153 15.96 -0.74 17.78
N ILE A 154 15.35 -1.10 18.92
CA ILE A 154 15.18 -0.19 20.06
C ILE A 154 16.51 0.10 20.76
N PHE A 155 17.31 -0.94 20.98
CA PHE A 155 18.52 -0.82 21.82
C PHE A 155 19.81 -0.67 21.04
N MET A 156 19.85 -1.11 19.78
CA MET A 156 21.06 -1.09 18.96
C MET A 156 20.98 -0.12 17.77
N GLY A 157 19.83 0.53 17.58
CA GLY A 157 19.62 1.45 16.46
C GLY A 157 19.71 0.79 15.08
N LYS A 158 19.62 -0.53 15.01
CA LYS A 158 19.63 -1.25 13.74
C LYS A 158 18.29 -1.12 13.04
N THR A 159 18.32 -0.87 11.73
CA THR A 159 17.10 -0.87 10.93
C THR A 159 16.46 -2.25 10.94
N ILE A 160 15.15 -2.28 11.16
CA ILE A 160 14.37 -3.50 10.97
C ILE A 160 14.28 -3.75 9.46
N GLY A 161 14.40 -5.01 9.05
CA GLY A 161 14.07 -5.41 7.68
C GLY A 161 12.66 -4.92 7.36
N ASP A 162 12.53 -4.25 6.23
CA ASP A 162 11.32 -3.51 5.85
C ASP A 162 10.22 -4.48 5.39
N VAL A 163 9.58 -5.15 6.35
CA VAL A 163 8.43 -6.00 6.07
C VAL A 163 7.18 -5.12 6.10
N ARG A 164 6.72 -4.73 4.91
CA ARG A 164 5.45 -4.07 4.75
C ARG A 164 4.30 -5.04 5.05
N LEU A 165 3.33 -4.57 5.82
CA LEU A 165 2.13 -5.33 6.13
C LEU A 165 1.13 -5.27 4.97
N MET A 166 0.55 -6.42 4.66
CA MET A 166 -0.50 -6.58 3.66
C MET A 166 -1.80 -7.06 4.30
N ASP A 167 -2.90 -6.89 3.59
CA ASP A 167 -4.20 -7.38 4.05
C ASP A 167 -4.15 -8.87 4.38
N GLN A 168 -4.74 -9.23 5.54
CA GLN A 168 -4.77 -10.59 6.11
C GLN A 168 -3.41 -11.13 6.58
N ASP A 169 -2.38 -10.32 6.67
CA ASP A 169 -1.14 -10.73 7.35
C ASP A 169 -1.41 -11.05 8.83
N ILE A 170 -0.64 -11.99 9.35
CA ILE A 170 -0.64 -12.35 10.77
C ILE A 170 0.70 -11.95 11.36
N ILE A 171 0.66 -11.17 12.43
CA ILE A 171 1.81 -10.87 13.27
C ILE A 171 1.71 -11.71 14.53
N TYR A 172 2.60 -12.69 14.65
CA TYR A 172 2.67 -13.60 15.77
C TYR A 172 3.82 -13.25 16.71
N ILE A 173 3.50 -13.04 17.96
CA ILE A 173 4.46 -12.72 19.02
C ILE A 173 4.52 -13.90 19.97
N PRO A 174 5.59 -14.73 19.88
CA PRO A 174 5.77 -15.86 20.80
C PRO A 174 6.13 -15.41 22.21
N ALA A 175 6.09 -16.34 23.15
CA ALA A 175 6.55 -16.10 24.49
C ALA A 175 8.06 -15.76 24.52
N ARG A 176 8.45 -14.90 25.44
CA ARG A 176 9.85 -14.63 25.73
C ARG A 176 10.49 -15.91 26.31
N LYS A 177 11.61 -16.32 25.73
CA LYS A 177 12.46 -17.41 26.23
C LYS A 177 13.33 -16.92 27.38
#